data_8cf0aa36b34c0e549a2dde4eec62e289
#
_entry.id   8cf0aa36b34c0e549a2dde4eec62e289
#
_cell.length_a   1.000
_cell.length_b   1.000
_cell.length_c   1.000
_cell.angle_alpha   90.00
_cell.angle_beta   90.00
_cell.angle_gamma   90.00
#
_symmetry.space_group_name_H-M   'P 1'
#
loop_
_entity.id
_entity.type
_entity.pdbx_description
1 polymer ?
#
loop_
_entity_poly.entity_id
_entity_poly.type
_entity_poly.pdbx_seq_one_letter_code
_entity_poly.pdbx_strand_id
1 'polypeptide(L)'
;ILENTLDWFYLDEAVLSILQNGKIFKEGENSFNEWRRRFYYYSEDVRLKKIMSCIAKMAQSGQYNYARMMKRGDIVAANHALSQFIEETLKVLYLLNRQYCPYYKWRFALAKQMFKEKIVLCQLESLVQSPFEPLLYKETGERRASDLKVKWIEEISHAVIEELKRQHLTDHDAPFLQDHLENIRTRISDPKIKMMHVMEIGRAHV
;
A
#
# COMPACT_ATOMS: atom_id res chain seq x y z
N ILE A 1 21.19 -5.39 16.37
CA ILE A 1 19.95 -6.02 16.86
C ILE A 1 18.95 -4.91 17.03
N LEU A 2 17.73 -5.04 16.46
CA LEU A 2 16.68 -4.07 16.67
C LEU A 2 16.24 -4.12 18.12
N GLU A 3 16.72 -3.18 18.93
CA GLU A 3 16.36 -3.07 20.34
C GLU A 3 15.03 -2.33 20.52
N ASN A 4 14.68 -1.51 19.53
CA ASN A 4 13.45 -0.72 19.54
C ASN A 4 12.52 -1.13 18.40
N THR A 5 11.24 -1.36 18.71
CA THR A 5 10.21 -1.68 17.70
C THR A 5 10.08 -0.58 16.63
N LEU A 6 10.41 0.67 16.96
CA LEU A 6 10.38 1.79 16.01
C LEU A 6 11.43 1.67 14.90
N ASP A 7 12.53 0.94 15.13
CA ASP A 7 13.58 0.76 14.12
C ASP A 7 13.06 0.06 12.86
N TRP A 8 11.99 -0.75 12.99
CA TRP A 8 11.34 -1.40 11.85
C TRP A 8 10.78 -0.42 10.80
N PHE A 9 10.47 0.80 11.18
CA PHE A 9 9.96 1.81 10.25
C PHE A 9 11.05 2.41 9.35
N TYR A 10 12.32 2.26 9.73
CA TYR A 10 13.48 2.76 8.99
C TYR A 10 14.16 1.71 8.12
N LEU A 11 13.78 0.43 8.26
CA LEU A 11 14.33 -0.64 7.43
C LEU A 11 13.72 -0.63 6.03
N ASP A 12 14.59 -0.79 5.02
CA ASP A 12 14.15 -0.96 3.63
C ASP A 12 13.47 -2.33 3.44
N GLU A 13 12.21 -2.30 3.04
CA GLU A 13 11.40 -3.51 2.82
C GLU A 13 11.96 -4.40 1.70
N ALA A 14 12.55 -3.79 0.65
CA ALA A 14 13.16 -4.56 -0.43
C ALA A 14 14.37 -5.36 0.07
N VAL A 15 15.17 -4.79 0.97
CA VAL A 15 16.27 -5.51 1.62
C VAL A 15 15.75 -6.65 2.49
N LEU A 16 14.70 -6.41 3.29
CA LEU A 16 14.06 -7.45 4.09
C LEU A 16 13.47 -8.57 3.21
N SER A 17 12.88 -8.22 2.09
CA SER A 17 12.37 -9.19 1.10
C SER A 17 13.49 -10.07 0.54
N ILE A 18 14.63 -9.47 0.17
CA ILE A 18 15.81 -10.21 -0.31
C ILE A 18 16.34 -11.15 0.79
N LEU A 19 16.43 -10.66 2.02
CA LEU A 19 16.87 -11.46 3.17
C LEU A 19 16.00 -12.71 3.35
N GLN A 20 14.68 -12.59 3.22
CA GLN A 20 13.76 -13.72 3.37
C GLN A 20 13.77 -14.69 2.18
N ASN A 21 13.90 -14.19 0.97
CA ASN A 21 13.81 -15.00 -0.25
C ASN A 21 15.15 -15.55 -0.74
N GLY A 22 16.28 -15.06 -0.20
CA GLY A 22 17.62 -15.50 -0.59
C GLY A 22 17.88 -16.98 -0.27
N LYS A 23 18.52 -17.71 -1.19
CA LYS A 23 18.96 -19.09 -0.95
C LYS A 23 20.32 -19.11 -0.28
N ILE A 24 20.47 -19.94 0.76
CA ILE A 24 21.74 -20.20 1.41
C ILE A 24 22.36 -21.39 0.72
N PHE A 25 23.52 -21.20 0.11
CA PHE A 25 24.25 -22.28 -0.56
C PHE A 25 25.20 -23.02 0.38
N LYS A 26 25.70 -22.36 1.43
CA LYS A 26 26.58 -22.94 2.45
C LYS A 26 26.38 -22.19 3.76
N GLU A 27 26.09 -22.91 4.84
CA GLU A 27 26.09 -22.37 6.19
C GLU A 27 27.51 -22.40 6.78
N GLY A 28 27.88 -21.28 7.42
CA GLY A 28 29.08 -21.19 8.24
C GLY A 28 28.81 -21.56 9.72
N GLU A 29 29.82 -21.41 10.56
CA GLU A 29 29.72 -21.68 12.02
C GLU A 29 28.68 -20.77 12.71
N ASN A 30 28.48 -19.55 12.20
CA ASN A 30 27.40 -18.65 12.64
C ASN A 30 26.19 -18.81 11.76
N SER A 31 25.14 -19.44 12.28
CA SER A 31 23.94 -19.76 11.52
C SER A 31 23.25 -18.49 11.00
N PHE A 32 23.38 -18.24 9.69
CA PHE A 32 22.65 -17.18 9.01
C PHE A 32 21.13 -17.39 9.12
N ASN A 33 20.67 -18.62 9.24
CA ASN A 33 19.27 -18.96 9.45
C ASN A 33 18.72 -18.42 10.77
N GLU A 34 19.51 -18.40 11.85
CA GLU A 34 19.10 -17.80 13.12
C GLU A 34 18.93 -16.28 12.98
N TRP A 35 19.87 -15.63 12.28
CA TRP A 35 19.75 -14.22 11.95
C TRP A 35 18.49 -13.93 11.13
N ARG A 36 18.23 -14.69 10.07
CA ARG A 36 17.06 -14.59 9.22
C ARG A 36 15.76 -14.71 10.01
N ARG A 37 15.67 -15.62 10.96
CA ARG A 37 14.48 -15.80 11.81
C ARG A 37 14.12 -14.55 12.59
N ARG A 38 15.08 -13.73 13.02
CA ARG A 38 14.85 -12.47 13.74
C ARG A 38 14.15 -11.42 12.89
N PHE A 39 14.30 -11.50 11.58
CA PHE A 39 13.67 -10.62 10.59
C PHE A 39 12.55 -11.33 9.83
N TYR A 40 11.93 -12.35 10.44
CA TYR A 40 10.93 -13.17 9.75
C TYR A 40 9.76 -12.31 9.22
N TYR A 41 9.19 -11.45 10.06
CA TYR A 41 8.18 -10.45 9.68
C TYR A 41 8.03 -9.39 10.79
N TYR A 42 7.30 -8.33 10.47
CA TYR A 42 6.93 -7.27 11.42
C TYR A 42 6.13 -7.81 12.61
N SER A 43 6.22 -7.10 13.77
CA SER A 43 5.19 -7.22 14.80
C SER A 43 3.84 -6.73 14.25
N GLU A 44 2.75 -7.19 14.85
CA GLU A 44 1.41 -6.80 14.38
C GLU A 44 1.19 -5.29 14.41
N ASP A 45 1.64 -4.61 15.45
CA ASP A 45 1.51 -3.16 15.59
C ASP A 45 2.25 -2.39 14.48
N VAL A 46 3.46 -2.83 14.11
CA VAL A 46 4.20 -2.26 12.99
C VAL A 46 3.47 -2.50 11.67
N ARG A 47 2.98 -3.73 11.44
CA ARG A 47 2.20 -4.08 10.26
C ARG A 47 0.95 -3.21 10.12
N LEU A 48 0.17 -3.10 11.19
CA LEU A 48 -1.06 -2.29 11.21
C LEU A 48 -0.77 -0.82 10.92
N LYS A 49 0.28 -0.27 11.50
CA LYS A 49 0.68 1.12 11.25
C LYS A 49 1.12 1.36 9.81
N LYS A 50 1.84 0.41 9.21
CA LYS A 50 2.21 0.46 7.78
C LYS A 50 0.98 0.34 6.87
N ILE A 51 0.01 -0.54 7.18
CA ILE A 51 -1.27 -0.62 6.47
C ILE A 51 -1.99 0.74 6.52
N MET A 52 -2.11 1.35 7.70
CA MET A 52 -2.71 2.68 7.84
C MET A 52 -2.03 3.71 6.94
N SER A 53 -0.69 3.72 6.88
CA SER A 53 0.05 4.64 6.01
C SER A 53 -0.27 4.43 4.54
N CYS A 54 -0.30 3.18 4.08
CA CYS A 54 -0.61 2.86 2.69
C CYS A 54 -2.04 3.27 2.32
N ILE A 55 -3.06 2.90 3.11
CA ILE A 55 -4.45 3.23 2.81
C ILE A 55 -4.72 4.74 2.90
N ALA A 56 -4.08 5.47 3.81
CA ALA A 56 -4.15 6.94 3.86
C ALA A 56 -3.59 7.57 2.59
N LYS A 57 -2.44 7.08 2.10
CA LYS A 57 -1.83 7.55 0.85
C LYS A 57 -2.64 7.15 -0.38
N MET A 58 -3.25 5.94 -0.39
CA MET A 58 -4.19 5.53 -1.44
C MET A 58 -5.42 6.44 -1.49
N ALA A 59 -6.05 6.71 -0.35
CA ALA A 59 -7.19 7.61 -0.26
C ALA A 59 -6.84 9.00 -0.81
N GLN A 60 -5.73 9.56 -0.35
CA GLN A 60 -5.29 10.89 -0.74
C GLN A 60 -4.90 10.96 -2.23
N SER A 61 -4.12 10.02 -2.73
CA SER A 61 -3.64 10.06 -4.11
C SER A 61 -4.72 9.66 -5.11
N GLY A 62 -5.39 8.51 -4.92
CA GLY A 62 -6.39 7.98 -5.83
C GLY A 62 -7.75 8.63 -5.67
N GLN A 63 -8.41 8.39 -4.53
CA GLN A 63 -9.81 8.79 -4.34
C GLN A 63 -9.99 10.31 -4.26
N TYR A 64 -8.98 11.06 -3.77
CA TYR A 64 -9.10 12.51 -3.59
C TYR A 64 -8.37 13.31 -4.67
N ASN A 65 -7.05 13.13 -4.84
CA ASN A 65 -6.26 14.04 -5.67
C ASN A 65 -6.37 13.77 -7.17
N TYR A 66 -6.41 12.51 -7.62
CA TYR A 66 -6.46 12.20 -9.05
C TYR A 66 -7.55 12.96 -9.77
N ALA A 67 -8.81 12.81 -9.37
CA ALA A 67 -9.93 13.49 -9.99
C ALA A 67 -9.84 15.02 -9.91
N ARG A 68 -9.30 15.56 -8.81
CA ARG A 68 -9.11 17.02 -8.66
C ARG A 68 -8.06 17.59 -9.60
N MET A 69 -6.95 16.88 -9.79
CA MET A 69 -5.89 17.31 -10.73
C MET A 69 -6.40 17.24 -12.16
N MET A 70 -7.16 16.19 -12.51
CA MET A 70 -7.84 16.07 -13.79
C MET A 70 -8.78 17.25 -14.03
N LYS A 71 -9.63 17.59 -13.06
CA LYS A 71 -10.53 18.75 -13.14
C LYS A 71 -9.80 20.08 -13.37
N ARG A 72 -8.59 20.24 -12.82
CA ARG A 72 -7.76 21.43 -13.02
C ARG A 72 -6.99 21.43 -14.35
N GLY A 73 -7.03 20.32 -15.09
CA GLY A 73 -6.23 20.13 -16.29
C GLY A 73 -4.73 19.91 -16.02
N ASP A 74 -4.35 19.63 -14.77
CA ASP A 74 -2.98 19.32 -14.40
C ASP A 74 -2.71 17.82 -14.58
N ILE A 75 -2.38 17.47 -15.81
CA ILE A 75 -2.15 16.09 -16.25
C ILE A 75 -0.92 15.48 -15.55
N VAL A 76 0.11 16.28 -15.32
CA VAL A 76 1.35 15.80 -14.69
C VAL A 76 1.08 15.41 -13.23
N ALA A 77 0.40 16.28 -12.49
CA ALA A 77 0.02 15.97 -11.11
C ALA A 77 -0.96 14.81 -11.02
N ALA A 78 -1.91 14.67 -11.98
CA ALA A 78 -2.83 13.54 -12.03
C ALA A 78 -2.09 12.21 -12.25
N ASN A 79 -1.12 12.16 -13.17
CA ASN A 79 -0.28 10.97 -13.39
C ASN A 79 0.58 10.64 -12.17
N HIS A 80 1.13 11.65 -11.50
CA HIS A 80 1.88 11.43 -10.27
C HIS A 80 0.99 10.84 -9.17
N ALA A 81 -0.20 11.39 -8.96
CA ALA A 81 -1.19 10.87 -8.02
C ALA A 81 -1.57 9.41 -8.35
N LEU A 82 -1.81 9.10 -9.63
CA LEU A 82 -2.12 7.75 -10.08
C LEU A 82 -0.97 6.77 -9.79
N SER A 83 0.26 7.17 -10.10
CA SER A 83 1.46 6.35 -9.83
C SER A 83 1.62 6.07 -8.34
N GLN A 84 1.39 7.06 -7.49
CA GLN A 84 1.41 6.89 -6.04
C GLN A 84 0.31 5.94 -5.55
N PHE A 85 -0.91 6.05 -6.10
CA PHE A 85 -2.00 5.14 -5.78
C PHE A 85 -1.65 3.69 -6.10
N ILE A 86 -1.09 3.43 -7.28
CA ILE A 86 -0.64 2.09 -7.71
C ILE A 86 0.45 1.55 -6.78
N GLU A 87 1.42 2.39 -6.45
CA GLU A 87 2.52 2.01 -5.56
C GLU A 87 2.01 1.61 -4.17
N GLU A 88 1.16 2.42 -3.56
CA GLU A 88 0.64 2.15 -2.22
C GLU A 88 -0.36 0.98 -2.22
N THR A 89 -1.12 0.78 -3.31
CA THR A 89 -1.95 -0.42 -3.49
C THR A 89 -1.11 -1.69 -3.48
N LEU A 90 0.00 -1.71 -4.22
CA LEU A 90 0.89 -2.88 -4.20
C LEU A 90 1.48 -3.12 -2.82
N LYS A 91 1.95 -2.07 -2.12
CA LYS A 91 2.49 -2.20 -0.76
C LYS A 91 1.46 -2.77 0.22
N VAL A 92 0.22 -2.25 0.20
CA VAL A 92 -0.82 -2.74 1.12
C VAL A 92 -1.15 -4.21 0.84
N LEU A 93 -1.15 -4.66 -0.41
CA LEU A 93 -1.36 -6.08 -0.74
C LEU A 93 -0.28 -6.97 -0.10
N TYR A 94 1.00 -6.58 -0.15
CA TYR A 94 2.07 -7.30 0.53
C TYR A 94 1.86 -7.36 2.04
N LEU A 95 1.51 -6.24 2.66
CA LEU A 95 1.22 -6.16 4.11
C LEU A 95 0.02 -7.03 4.51
N LEU A 96 -1.05 -7.04 3.70
CA LEU A 96 -2.23 -7.88 3.94
C LEU A 96 -1.90 -9.37 3.82
N ASN A 97 -0.97 -9.74 2.95
CA ASN A 97 -0.50 -11.12 2.79
C ASN A 97 0.69 -11.47 3.70
N ARG A 98 1.07 -10.61 4.65
CA ARG A 98 2.19 -10.81 5.58
C ARG A 98 3.50 -11.13 4.86
N GLN A 99 3.78 -10.38 3.79
CA GLN A 99 5.00 -10.46 3.01
C GLN A 99 5.72 -9.12 2.99
N TYR A 100 7.04 -9.12 2.93
CA TYR A 100 7.80 -7.91 2.67
C TYR A 100 7.65 -7.48 1.22
N CYS A 101 7.42 -6.18 1.01
CA CYS A 101 7.29 -5.64 -0.33
C CYS A 101 8.66 -5.62 -1.03
N PRO A 102 8.84 -6.29 -2.17
CA PRO A 102 10.12 -6.34 -2.87
C PRO A 102 10.43 -5.03 -3.59
N TYR A 103 11.63 -4.95 -4.17
CA TYR A 103 12.04 -3.84 -5.00
C TYR A 103 11.02 -3.57 -6.13
N TYR A 104 10.75 -2.32 -6.46
CA TYR A 104 9.61 -1.88 -7.28
C TYR A 104 9.43 -2.64 -8.61
N LYS A 105 10.54 -3.03 -9.28
CA LYS A 105 10.49 -3.77 -10.56
C LYS A 105 9.83 -5.14 -10.46
N TRP A 106 9.84 -5.75 -9.28
CA TRP A 106 9.37 -7.11 -9.06
C TRP A 106 8.02 -7.17 -8.36
N ARG A 107 7.55 -6.05 -7.76
CA ARG A 107 6.33 -6.02 -6.94
C ARG A 107 5.14 -6.64 -7.63
N PHE A 108 4.81 -6.15 -8.81
CA PHE A 108 3.63 -6.62 -9.53
C PHE A 108 3.77 -8.06 -10.03
N ALA A 109 4.91 -8.41 -10.61
CA ALA A 109 5.17 -9.76 -11.13
C ALA A 109 5.11 -10.82 -10.03
N LEU A 110 5.73 -10.56 -8.87
CA LEU A 110 5.71 -11.48 -7.74
C LEU A 110 4.31 -11.53 -7.09
N ALA A 111 3.61 -10.41 -6.96
CA ALA A 111 2.24 -10.40 -6.45
C ALA A 111 1.32 -11.30 -7.29
N LYS A 112 1.42 -11.25 -8.61
CA LYS A 112 0.67 -12.14 -9.53
C LYS A 112 0.95 -13.62 -9.32
N GLN A 113 2.16 -13.98 -8.88
CA GLN A 113 2.53 -15.37 -8.61
C GLN A 113 2.11 -15.82 -7.21
N MET A 114 2.25 -14.95 -6.20
CA MET A 114 2.15 -15.30 -4.80
C MET A 114 0.73 -15.17 -4.22
N PHE A 115 -0.04 -14.17 -4.64
CA PHE A 115 -1.31 -13.85 -4.00
C PHE A 115 -2.48 -14.55 -4.67
N LYS A 116 -3.45 -14.97 -3.84
CA LYS A 116 -4.69 -15.62 -4.31
C LYS A 116 -5.71 -14.60 -4.78
N GLU A 117 -5.72 -13.43 -4.16
CA GLU A 117 -6.63 -12.32 -4.45
C GLU A 117 -6.20 -11.60 -5.73
N LYS A 118 -6.49 -12.23 -6.88
CA LYS A 118 -6.08 -11.70 -8.19
C LYS A 118 -6.95 -10.54 -8.68
N ILE A 119 -8.10 -10.29 -8.07
CA ILE A 119 -9.05 -9.28 -8.54
C ILE A 119 -8.41 -7.88 -8.55
N VAL A 120 -7.74 -7.48 -7.46
CA VAL A 120 -7.07 -6.17 -7.37
C VAL A 120 -5.95 -6.05 -8.40
N LEU A 121 -5.22 -7.14 -8.65
CA LEU A 121 -4.12 -7.15 -9.63
C LEU A 121 -4.64 -6.98 -11.07
N CYS A 122 -5.76 -7.64 -11.42
CA CYS A 122 -6.43 -7.46 -12.71
C CYS A 122 -7.00 -6.03 -12.84
N GLN A 123 -7.56 -5.48 -11.77
CA GLN A 123 -8.06 -4.11 -11.74
C GLN A 123 -6.92 -3.08 -11.91
N LEU A 124 -5.74 -3.32 -11.32
CA LEU A 124 -4.55 -2.49 -11.54
C LEU A 124 -4.08 -2.52 -12.99
N GLU A 125 -4.09 -3.69 -13.65
CA GLU A 125 -3.79 -3.77 -15.08
C GLU A 125 -4.81 -2.97 -15.90
N SER A 126 -6.10 -3.12 -15.60
CA SER A 126 -7.17 -2.37 -16.27
C SER A 126 -7.05 -0.86 -16.05
N LEU A 127 -6.69 -0.43 -14.83
CA LEU A 127 -6.44 0.97 -14.50
C LEU A 127 -5.31 1.57 -15.35
N VAL A 128 -4.20 0.84 -15.49
CA VAL A 128 -3.05 1.30 -16.28
C VAL A 128 -3.37 1.33 -17.77
N GLN A 129 -4.08 0.33 -18.28
CA GLN A 129 -4.46 0.21 -19.69
C GLN A 129 -5.60 1.15 -20.10
N SER A 130 -6.37 1.66 -19.14
CA SER A 130 -7.48 2.57 -19.44
C SER A 130 -6.97 3.84 -20.11
N PRO A 131 -7.72 4.39 -21.11
CA PRO A 131 -7.33 5.62 -21.77
C PRO A 131 -7.25 6.78 -20.79
N PHE A 132 -6.37 7.71 -21.08
CA PHE A 132 -6.24 8.97 -20.37
C PHE A 132 -6.93 10.06 -21.21
N GLU A 133 -8.08 10.55 -20.75
CA GLU A 133 -8.91 11.48 -21.49
C GLU A 133 -9.03 12.86 -20.80
N PRO A 134 -7.95 13.69 -20.81
CA PRO A 134 -7.92 14.96 -20.10
C PRO A 134 -8.95 15.97 -20.63
N LEU A 135 -9.37 15.84 -21.88
CA LEU A 135 -10.36 16.74 -22.52
C LEU A 135 -11.75 16.64 -21.89
N LEU A 136 -12.13 15.50 -21.36
CA LEU A 136 -13.44 15.31 -20.72
C LEU A 136 -13.63 16.21 -19.50
N TYR A 137 -12.54 16.58 -18.82
CA TYR A 137 -12.58 17.46 -17.66
C TYR A 137 -12.58 18.95 -18.02
N LYS A 138 -12.05 19.32 -19.19
CA LYS A 138 -12.00 20.72 -19.65
C LYS A 138 -13.35 21.25 -20.12
N GLU A 139 -14.13 20.42 -20.80
CA GLU A 139 -15.39 20.86 -21.42
C GLU A 139 -16.56 20.99 -20.44
N THR A 140 -16.62 20.15 -19.41
CA THR A 140 -17.80 20.08 -18.53
C THR A 140 -17.56 20.53 -17.11
N GLY A 141 -16.30 20.62 -16.67
CA GLY A 141 -15.95 20.96 -15.28
C GLY A 141 -16.46 19.94 -14.23
N GLU A 142 -17.25 18.97 -14.65
CA GLU A 142 -17.85 17.94 -13.81
C GLU A 142 -17.18 16.58 -14.05
N ARG A 143 -17.13 15.77 -12.99
CA ARG A 143 -16.68 14.38 -13.06
C ARG A 143 -17.69 13.60 -13.88
N ARG A 144 -17.35 13.20 -15.11
CA ARG A 144 -18.21 12.28 -15.87
C ARG A 144 -18.16 10.90 -15.21
N ALA A 145 -19.33 10.27 -15.09
CA ALA A 145 -19.45 8.89 -14.61
C ALA A 145 -18.72 7.86 -15.50
N SER A 146 -18.23 8.29 -16.66
CA SER A 146 -17.49 7.50 -17.64
C SER A 146 -15.97 7.53 -17.51
N ASP A 147 -15.39 8.22 -16.51
CA ASP A 147 -13.94 8.17 -16.28
C ASP A 147 -13.54 6.80 -15.75
N LEU A 148 -13.00 5.97 -16.64
CA LEU A 148 -12.61 4.60 -16.35
C LEU A 148 -11.54 4.50 -15.28
N LYS A 149 -10.60 5.46 -15.20
CA LYS A 149 -9.56 5.44 -14.17
C LYS A 149 -10.14 5.72 -12.78
N VAL A 150 -11.08 6.65 -12.69
CA VAL A 150 -11.79 6.90 -11.41
C VAL A 150 -12.58 5.67 -10.99
N LYS A 151 -13.28 5.03 -11.93
CA LYS A 151 -14.00 3.78 -11.65
C LYS A 151 -13.06 2.71 -11.09
N TRP A 152 -11.91 2.47 -11.75
CA TRP A 152 -10.95 1.47 -11.29
C TRP A 152 -10.32 1.84 -9.93
N ILE A 153 -10.06 3.11 -9.66
CA ILE A 153 -9.59 3.57 -8.35
C ILE A 153 -10.61 3.20 -7.26
N GLU A 154 -11.90 3.45 -7.48
CA GLU A 154 -12.95 3.13 -6.51
C GLU A 154 -13.13 1.61 -6.34
N GLU A 155 -13.09 0.83 -7.42
CA GLU A 155 -13.19 -0.64 -7.35
C GLU A 155 -12.00 -1.27 -6.63
N ILE A 156 -10.78 -0.79 -6.87
CA ILE A 156 -9.58 -1.22 -6.16
C ILE A 156 -9.67 -0.85 -4.67
N SER A 157 -10.11 0.36 -4.38
CA SER A 157 -10.29 0.82 -3.00
C SER A 157 -11.32 -0.03 -2.26
N HIS A 158 -12.44 -0.33 -2.89
CA HIS A 158 -13.47 -1.22 -2.35
C HIS A 158 -12.92 -2.63 -2.09
N ALA A 159 -12.18 -3.21 -3.04
CA ALA A 159 -11.60 -4.55 -2.85
C ALA A 159 -10.59 -4.60 -1.70
N VAL A 160 -9.81 -3.53 -1.48
CA VAL A 160 -8.93 -3.40 -0.31
C VAL A 160 -9.74 -3.30 0.98
N ILE A 161 -10.84 -2.53 1.00
CA ILE A 161 -11.73 -2.42 2.17
C ILE A 161 -12.31 -3.78 2.54
N GLU A 162 -12.81 -4.54 1.56
CA GLU A 162 -13.34 -5.88 1.80
C GLU A 162 -12.28 -6.84 2.37
N GLU A 163 -11.03 -6.73 1.92
CA GLU A 163 -9.93 -7.51 2.49
C GLU A 163 -9.60 -7.07 3.93
N LEU A 164 -9.65 -5.75 4.23
CA LEU A 164 -9.50 -5.24 5.60
C LEU A 164 -10.60 -5.79 6.52
N LYS A 165 -11.86 -5.84 6.05
CA LYS A 165 -12.99 -6.44 6.78
C LYS A 165 -12.78 -7.93 7.00
N ARG A 166 -12.36 -8.68 5.96
CA ARG A 166 -12.08 -10.11 6.05
C ARG A 166 -11.01 -10.44 7.09
N GLN A 167 -10.01 -9.55 7.25
CA GLN A 167 -8.98 -9.67 8.28
C GLN A 167 -9.41 -9.07 9.63
N HIS A 168 -10.65 -8.64 9.78
CA HIS A 168 -11.17 -7.99 10.99
C HIS A 168 -10.39 -6.73 11.39
N LEU A 169 -9.84 -6.00 10.43
CA LEU A 169 -9.11 -4.75 10.69
C LEU A 169 -10.03 -3.53 10.71
N THR A 170 -11.20 -3.64 10.09
CA THR A 170 -12.25 -2.62 10.12
C THR A 170 -13.63 -3.30 10.07
N ASP A 171 -14.62 -2.64 10.59
CA ASP A 171 -16.06 -2.99 10.51
C ASP A 171 -16.89 -1.83 9.90
N HIS A 172 -16.22 -0.76 9.49
CA HIS A 172 -16.84 0.41 8.88
C HIS A 172 -17.27 0.14 7.43
N ASP A 173 -18.40 0.73 6.99
CA ASP A 173 -18.96 0.53 5.65
C ASP A 173 -18.71 1.68 4.66
N ALA A 174 -17.96 2.71 5.07
CA ALA A 174 -17.65 3.83 4.19
C ALA A 174 -16.85 3.40 2.96
N PRO A 175 -17.12 3.97 1.77
CA PRO A 175 -16.34 3.66 0.56
C PRO A 175 -14.97 4.36 0.51
N PHE A 176 -14.73 5.33 1.40
CA PHE A 176 -13.51 6.11 1.43
C PHE A 176 -12.48 5.49 2.38
N LEU A 177 -11.33 5.10 1.84
CA LEU A 177 -10.28 4.38 2.57
C LEU A 177 -9.83 5.10 3.86
N GLN A 178 -9.81 6.42 3.87
CA GLN A 178 -9.38 7.19 5.05
C GLN A 178 -10.29 6.98 6.26
N ASP A 179 -11.58 6.67 6.06
CA ASP A 179 -12.54 6.48 7.15
C ASP A 179 -12.27 5.20 7.97
N HIS A 180 -11.46 4.28 7.43
CA HIS A 180 -11.08 3.03 8.10
C HIS A 180 -9.85 3.16 9.01
N LEU A 181 -9.14 4.30 8.96
CA LEU A 181 -7.89 4.48 9.70
C LEU A 181 -8.07 4.35 11.22
N GLU A 182 -9.15 4.91 11.76
CA GLU A 182 -9.38 4.87 13.20
C GLU A 182 -9.67 3.46 13.70
N ASN A 183 -10.44 2.66 12.94
CA ASN A 183 -10.68 1.26 13.30
C ASN A 183 -9.38 0.46 13.39
N ILE A 184 -8.48 0.65 12.42
CA ILE A 184 -7.17 -0.03 12.43
C ILE A 184 -6.32 0.50 13.60
N ARG A 185 -6.34 1.82 13.84
CA ARG A 185 -5.57 2.47 14.92
C ARG A 185 -5.95 1.95 16.31
N THR A 186 -7.23 1.67 16.55
CA THR A 186 -7.69 1.14 17.84
C THR A 186 -7.09 -0.23 18.15
N ARG A 187 -6.70 -1.00 17.14
CA ARG A 187 -6.12 -2.35 17.27
C ARG A 187 -4.61 -2.35 17.56
N ILE A 188 -3.94 -1.19 17.44
CA ILE A 188 -2.52 -1.03 17.80
C ILE A 188 -2.40 -0.96 19.31
N SER A 189 -1.61 -1.87 19.88
CA SER A 189 -1.42 -2.00 21.33
C SER A 189 -0.32 -1.07 21.86
N ASP A 190 0.78 -0.89 21.11
CA ASP A 190 1.90 -0.02 21.51
C ASP A 190 1.50 1.46 21.40
N PRO A 191 1.50 2.22 22.52
CA PRO A 191 1.10 3.63 22.53
C PRO A 191 2.01 4.51 21.66
N LYS A 192 3.31 4.21 21.57
CA LYS A 192 4.27 4.98 20.76
C LYS A 192 3.95 4.84 19.29
N ILE A 193 3.74 3.60 18.81
CA ILE A 193 3.35 3.31 17.42
C ILE A 193 1.98 3.92 17.13
N LYS A 194 1.03 3.78 18.05
CA LYS A 194 -0.32 4.32 17.91
C LYS A 194 -0.33 5.83 17.67
N MET A 195 0.52 6.57 18.39
CA MET A 195 0.61 8.03 18.31
C MET A 195 1.41 8.57 17.13
N MET A 196 2.22 7.76 16.45
CA MET A 196 2.97 8.20 15.28
C MET A 196 2.04 8.77 14.20
N HIS A 197 2.49 9.83 13.53
CA HIS A 197 1.74 10.39 12.41
C HIS A 197 1.75 9.42 11.21
N VAL A 198 0.57 9.14 10.66
CA VAL A 198 0.38 8.08 9.65
C VAL A 198 1.11 8.36 8.33
N MET A 199 1.28 9.64 7.96
CA MET A 199 1.90 10.05 6.69
C MET A 199 3.44 10.13 6.75
N GLU A 200 4.04 10.09 7.93
CA GLU A 200 5.49 10.25 8.14
C GLU A 200 6.24 8.93 8.16
N ILE A 201 5.55 7.81 8.09
CA ILE A 201 6.16 6.49 8.11
C ILE A 201 7.04 6.28 6.87
N GLY A 202 8.31 5.92 7.10
CA GLY A 202 9.29 5.66 6.05
C GLY A 202 9.96 6.93 5.47
N ARG A 203 9.77 8.09 6.06
CA ARG A 203 10.63 9.25 5.80
C ARG A 203 11.84 9.15 6.72
N ALA A 204 13.03 8.93 6.16
CA ALA A 204 14.26 9.19 6.87
C ALA A 204 14.25 10.67 7.28
N HIS A 205 14.40 10.97 8.57
CA HIS A 205 14.75 12.31 8.98
C HIS A 205 16.16 12.58 8.43
N VAL A 206 16.23 13.34 7.34
CA VAL A 206 17.47 13.94 6.84
C VAL A 206 17.81 15.11 7.75
#